data_8b7fdc7737be2297cd14660ed7738eb5
#
_entry.id   8b7fdc7737be2297cd14660ed7738eb5
#
_cell.length_a   1.000
_cell.length_b   1.000
_cell.length_c   1.000
_cell.angle_alpha   90.00
_cell.angle_beta   90.00
_cell.angle_gamma   90.00
#
_symmetry.space_group_name_H-M   'P 1'
#
loop_
_entity.id
_entity.type
_entity.pdbx_description
1 polymer ?
#
loop_
_entity_poly.entity_id
_entity_poly.type
_entity_poly.pdbx_seq_one_letter_code
_entity_poly.pdbx_strand_id
1 'polypeptide(L)'
;MKLPYRLLVLDDDEHALLGLVELLRGEGHQVTPCSSYADAQLLLSANSYDLLVTDVRLRSFNGLHLVAKTRSEQPDIGIIIMTAYEDMMMELEARRYNAHFVRKPIKPAEFLQAVASSLGNVRRQRRWPRKQVTGGFRVTVGGAPAAVMDVCYGGLRLQVANLANLPSRFAIEVSGIGLNLEVQPVWSYPAADGSVVCGAALAAENTAAARTWRTIVDRLNA
;
A
#
# COMPACT_ATOMS: atom_id res chain seq x y z
N MET A 1 19.19 -8.51 12.83
CA MET A 1 19.08 -7.06 12.63
C MET A 1 17.87 -6.77 11.78
N LYS A 2 16.90 -5.97 12.26
CA LYS A 2 15.77 -5.54 11.43
C LYS A 2 16.27 -4.48 10.46
N LEU A 3 16.05 -4.66 9.16
CA LEU A 3 16.35 -3.62 8.16
C LEU A 3 15.50 -2.37 8.45
N PRO A 4 16.08 -1.17 8.37
CA PRO A 4 15.35 0.08 8.60
C PRO A 4 14.27 0.26 7.52
N TYR A 5 13.08 0.69 7.94
CA TYR A 5 12.02 1.08 7.02
C TYR A 5 12.25 2.51 6.50
N ARG A 6 11.79 2.78 5.29
CA ARG A 6 11.81 4.10 4.66
C ARG A 6 10.47 4.79 4.87
N LEU A 7 10.48 5.90 5.59
CA LEU A 7 9.29 6.63 6.00
C LEU A 7 9.31 8.02 5.39
N LEU A 8 8.20 8.46 4.82
CA LEU A 8 7.96 9.84 4.44
C LEU A 8 7.04 10.47 5.48
N VAL A 9 7.46 11.56 6.10
CA VAL A 9 6.68 12.31 7.09
C VAL A 9 6.39 13.70 6.55
N LEU A 10 5.10 14.02 6.43
CA LEU A 10 4.61 15.28 5.90
C LEU A 10 3.81 16.02 6.97
N ASP A 11 4.30 17.17 7.37
CA ASP A 11 3.65 18.11 8.27
C ASP A 11 4.15 19.53 7.95
N ASP A 12 3.29 20.51 7.83
CA ASP A 12 3.66 21.90 7.53
C ASP A 12 4.07 22.69 8.79
N ASP A 13 3.88 22.12 9.97
CA ASP A 13 4.47 22.58 11.22
C ASP A 13 5.88 21.99 11.38
N GLU A 14 6.90 22.83 11.23
CA GLU A 14 8.30 22.41 11.30
C GLU A 14 8.68 21.80 12.67
N HIS A 15 8.12 22.30 13.77
CA HIS A 15 8.39 21.76 15.10
C HIS A 15 7.79 20.38 15.29
N ALA A 16 6.53 20.20 14.86
CA ALA A 16 5.88 18.90 14.87
C ALA A 16 6.63 17.90 13.98
N LEU A 17 7.03 18.33 12.78
CA LEU A 17 7.79 17.52 11.83
C LEU A 17 9.12 17.05 12.42
N LEU A 18 9.90 17.96 13.02
CA LEU A 18 11.18 17.61 13.64
C LEU A 18 11.01 16.61 14.78
N GLY A 19 10.04 16.81 15.67
CA GLY A 19 9.76 15.88 16.78
C GLY A 19 9.40 14.48 16.29
N LEU A 20 8.57 14.37 15.24
CA LEU A 20 8.22 13.08 14.63
C LEU A 20 9.42 12.40 13.97
N VAL A 21 10.25 13.18 13.28
CA VAL A 21 11.48 12.67 12.64
C VAL A 21 12.45 12.12 13.68
N GLU A 22 12.69 12.83 14.76
CA GLU A 22 13.57 12.37 15.84
C GLU A 22 13.03 11.09 16.50
N LEU A 23 11.74 11.05 16.81
CA LEU A 23 11.07 9.90 17.39
C LEU A 23 11.24 8.65 16.50
N LEU A 24 10.97 8.78 15.21
CA LEU A 24 11.02 7.67 14.26
C LEU A 24 12.47 7.23 13.95
N ARG A 25 13.42 8.15 13.92
CA ARG A 25 14.85 7.83 13.78
C ARG A 25 15.38 7.11 15.01
N GLY A 26 14.89 7.47 16.20
CA GLY A 26 15.20 6.76 17.45
C GLY A 26 14.82 5.29 17.42
N GLU A 27 13.73 4.94 16.68
CA GLU A 27 13.32 3.56 16.44
C GLU A 27 14.11 2.86 15.31
N GLY A 28 15.12 3.52 14.75
CA GLY A 28 16.01 2.96 13.73
C GLY A 28 15.46 3.03 12.30
N HIS A 29 14.49 3.90 12.01
CA HIS A 29 13.94 4.07 10.67
C HIS A 29 14.72 5.12 9.86
N GLN A 30 14.66 5.00 8.52
CA GLN A 30 15.12 6.03 7.58
C GLN A 30 13.96 6.98 7.31
N VAL A 31 14.05 8.21 7.79
CA VAL A 31 12.97 9.18 7.73
C VAL A 31 13.32 10.34 6.82
N THR A 32 12.47 10.56 5.81
CA THR A 32 12.49 11.72 4.93
C THR A 32 11.44 12.72 5.42
N PRO A 33 11.83 13.87 5.95
CA PRO A 33 10.90 14.94 6.30
C PRO A 33 10.44 15.68 5.04
N CYS A 34 9.21 16.17 5.07
CA CYS A 34 8.63 16.99 4.02
C CYS A 34 7.63 17.98 4.63
N SER A 35 7.69 19.25 4.24
CA SER A 35 6.80 20.30 4.75
C SER A 35 5.79 20.81 3.72
N SER A 36 5.85 20.30 2.47
CA SER A 36 4.92 20.72 1.42
C SER A 36 4.27 19.53 0.70
N TYR A 37 3.02 19.74 0.29
CA TYR A 37 2.29 18.77 -0.52
C TYR A 37 2.97 18.47 -1.87
N ALA A 38 3.49 19.49 -2.54
CA ALA A 38 4.14 19.34 -3.84
C ALA A 38 5.42 18.50 -3.77
N ASP A 39 6.26 18.75 -2.75
CA ASP A 39 7.47 17.97 -2.54
C ASP A 39 7.15 16.53 -2.15
N ALA A 40 6.11 16.31 -1.33
CA ALA A 40 5.66 14.98 -0.98
C ALA A 40 5.22 14.18 -2.22
N GLN A 41 4.52 14.80 -3.16
CA GLN A 41 4.15 14.16 -4.43
C GLN A 41 5.38 13.76 -5.25
N LEU A 42 6.36 14.66 -5.37
CA LEU A 42 7.61 14.39 -6.09
C LEU A 42 8.40 13.26 -5.43
N LEU A 43 8.52 13.29 -4.10
CA LEU A 43 9.22 12.25 -3.34
C LEU A 43 8.55 10.88 -3.48
N LEU A 44 7.22 10.81 -3.42
CA LEU A 44 6.46 9.58 -3.60
C LEU A 44 6.55 9.04 -5.03
N SER A 45 6.62 9.90 -6.03
CA SER A 45 6.77 9.47 -7.43
C SER A 45 8.17 8.98 -7.75
N ALA A 46 9.20 9.58 -7.15
CA ALA A 46 10.60 9.28 -7.42
C ALA A 46 11.17 8.16 -6.53
N ASN A 47 10.54 7.85 -5.40
CA ASN A 47 11.07 6.92 -4.42
C ASN A 47 10.00 5.96 -3.91
N SER A 48 10.45 4.78 -3.44
CA SER A 48 9.59 3.84 -2.71
C SER A 48 9.72 4.08 -1.22
N TYR A 49 8.60 4.24 -0.54
CA TYR A 49 8.51 4.34 0.92
C TYR A 49 7.71 3.15 1.48
N ASP A 50 7.99 2.79 2.71
CA ASP A 50 7.26 1.75 3.43
C ASP A 50 6.05 2.33 4.18
N LEU A 51 6.14 3.60 4.60
CA LEU A 51 5.08 4.30 5.32
C LEU A 51 5.04 5.77 4.91
N LEU A 52 3.84 6.26 4.66
CA LEU A 52 3.51 7.68 4.60
C LEU A 52 2.83 8.09 5.91
N VAL A 53 3.38 9.10 6.58
CA VAL A 53 2.75 9.79 7.70
C VAL A 53 2.42 11.21 7.23
N THR A 54 1.15 11.61 7.28
CA THR A 54 0.73 12.93 6.78
C THR A 54 -0.27 13.61 7.69
N ASP A 55 -0.12 14.91 7.88
CA ASP A 55 -1.22 15.72 8.41
C ASP A 55 -2.35 15.81 7.37
N VAL A 56 -3.58 15.90 7.86
CA VAL A 56 -4.76 16.18 7.02
C VAL A 56 -4.73 17.60 6.49
N ARG A 57 -4.36 18.56 7.31
CA ARG A 57 -4.37 20.00 6.96
C ARG A 57 -2.97 20.48 6.65
N LEU A 58 -2.70 20.67 5.38
CA LEU A 58 -1.44 21.17 4.84
C LEU A 58 -1.69 22.54 4.21
N ARG A 59 -1.77 23.60 5.01
CA ARG A 59 -2.06 24.97 4.57
C ARG A 59 -3.24 25.06 3.58
N SER A 60 -2.93 25.03 2.28
CA SER A 60 -3.93 25.14 1.19
C SER A 60 -4.41 23.79 0.65
N PHE A 61 -3.90 22.66 1.15
CA PHE A 61 -4.17 21.33 0.63
C PHE A 61 -4.72 20.39 1.70
N ASN A 62 -5.54 19.44 1.25
CA ASN A 62 -6.04 18.37 2.09
C ASN A 62 -5.14 17.13 1.91
N GLY A 63 -4.52 16.66 3.00
CA GLY A 63 -3.67 15.47 3.01
C GLY A 63 -4.40 14.20 2.53
N LEU A 64 -5.72 14.14 2.63
CA LEU A 64 -6.50 13.01 2.11
C LEU A 64 -6.39 12.86 0.59
N HIS A 65 -6.20 13.95 -0.16
CA HIS A 65 -5.93 13.86 -1.60
C HIS A 65 -4.60 13.17 -1.89
N LEU A 66 -3.56 13.45 -1.08
CA LEU A 66 -2.29 12.75 -1.17
C LEU A 66 -2.44 11.27 -0.84
N VAL A 67 -3.20 10.96 0.21
CA VAL A 67 -3.51 9.58 0.62
C VAL A 67 -4.22 8.80 -0.49
N ALA A 68 -5.26 9.38 -1.09
CA ALA A 68 -6.00 8.77 -2.20
C ALA A 68 -5.09 8.47 -3.39
N LYS A 69 -4.29 9.46 -3.81
CA LYS A 69 -3.32 9.31 -4.89
C LYS A 69 -2.26 8.25 -4.57
N THR A 70 -1.66 8.35 -3.37
CA THR A 70 -0.64 7.39 -2.92
C THR A 70 -1.19 5.97 -2.90
N ARG A 71 -2.42 5.77 -2.41
CA ARG A 71 -3.05 4.46 -2.38
C ARG A 71 -3.28 3.89 -3.77
N SER A 72 -3.61 4.73 -4.76
CA SER A 72 -3.78 4.28 -6.14
C SER A 72 -2.45 3.91 -6.82
N GLU A 73 -1.38 4.66 -6.56
CA GLU A 73 -0.07 4.48 -7.18
C GLU A 73 0.81 3.47 -6.44
N GLN A 74 0.75 3.46 -5.10
CA GLN A 74 1.53 2.59 -4.22
C GLN A 74 0.60 1.88 -3.21
N PRO A 75 -0.18 0.90 -3.64
CA PRO A 75 -1.24 0.31 -2.82
C PRO A 75 -0.74 -0.43 -1.58
N ASP A 76 0.53 -0.78 -1.55
CA ASP A 76 1.16 -1.54 -0.45
C ASP A 76 1.81 -0.64 0.62
N ILE A 77 1.85 0.68 0.41
CA ILE A 77 2.42 1.60 1.40
C ILE A 77 1.53 1.65 2.66
N GLY A 78 2.15 1.58 3.84
CA GLY A 78 1.45 1.92 5.07
C GLY A 78 1.06 3.40 5.06
N ILE A 79 -0.07 3.75 5.66
CA ILE A 79 -0.50 5.16 5.74
C ILE A 79 -0.96 5.45 7.15
N ILE A 80 -0.44 6.54 7.71
CA ILE A 80 -0.91 7.15 8.95
C ILE A 80 -1.34 8.58 8.63
N ILE A 81 -2.56 8.91 9.03
CA ILE A 81 -3.15 10.25 8.91
C ILE A 81 -3.19 10.86 10.29
N MET A 82 -2.65 12.07 10.42
CA MET A 82 -2.66 12.85 11.66
C MET A 82 -3.63 14.02 11.53
N THR A 83 -4.35 14.35 12.61
CA THR A 83 -5.23 15.52 12.64
C THR A 83 -5.45 16.06 14.05
N ALA A 84 -5.61 17.36 14.15
CA ALA A 84 -6.01 18.04 15.39
C ALA A 84 -7.53 18.10 15.59
N TYR A 85 -8.34 17.71 14.59
CA TYR A 85 -9.77 17.87 14.60
C TYR A 85 -10.51 16.56 14.80
N GLU A 86 -11.62 16.61 15.55
CA GLU A 86 -12.59 15.54 15.63
C GLU A 86 -13.55 15.65 14.44
N ASP A 87 -13.23 14.95 13.36
CA ASP A 87 -14.09 14.88 12.19
C ASP A 87 -14.35 13.42 11.85
N MET A 88 -15.55 12.96 12.18
CA MET A 88 -15.97 11.57 11.94
C MET A 88 -15.93 11.23 10.44
N MET A 89 -16.18 12.18 9.56
CA MET A 89 -16.13 11.95 8.11
C MET A 89 -14.69 11.70 7.65
N MET A 90 -13.73 12.44 8.19
CA MET A 90 -12.30 12.20 7.88
C MET A 90 -11.80 10.85 8.39
N GLU A 91 -12.27 10.41 9.55
CA GLU A 91 -11.94 9.08 10.06
C GLU A 91 -12.54 7.97 9.19
N LEU A 92 -13.77 8.13 8.72
CA LEU A 92 -14.41 7.19 7.78
C LEU A 92 -13.67 7.15 6.44
N GLU A 93 -13.23 8.29 5.92
CA GLU A 93 -12.42 8.34 4.70
C GLU A 93 -11.04 7.68 4.90
N ALA A 94 -10.37 7.93 6.02
CA ALA A 94 -9.11 7.26 6.35
C ALA A 94 -9.25 5.74 6.33
N ARG A 95 -10.35 5.22 6.89
CA ARG A 95 -10.67 3.78 6.88
C ARG A 95 -10.85 3.23 5.46
N ARG A 96 -11.45 4.00 4.53
CA ARG A 96 -11.58 3.60 3.11
C ARG A 96 -10.23 3.35 2.44
N TYR A 97 -9.20 4.11 2.84
CA TYR A 97 -7.84 3.96 2.34
C TYR A 97 -6.99 2.98 3.14
N ASN A 98 -7.59 2.26 4.11
CA ASN A 98 -6.87 1.39 5.05
C ASN A 98 -5.70 2.14 5.71
N ALA A 99 -5.95 3.37 6.15
CA ALA A 99 -5.01 4.23 6.84
C ALA A 99 -5.28 4.21 8.34
N HIS A 100 -4.21 4.22 9.15
CA HIS A 100 -4.33 4.46 10.57
C HIS A 100 -4.59 5.94 10.82
N PHE A 101 -5.45 6.22 11.77
CA PHE A 101 -5.80 7.57 12.15
C PHE A 101 -5.22 7.88 13.54
N VAL A 102 -4.47 8.99 13.66
CA VAL A 102 -3.85 9.42 14.91
C VAL A 102 -4.24 10.86 15.20
N ARG A 103 -4.72 11.11 16.42
CA ARG A 103 -5.14 12.44 16.85
C ARG A 103 -3.96 13.23 17.43
N LYS A 104 -3.88 14.51 17.08
CA LYS A 104 -2.99 15.47 17.75
C LYS A 104 -3.66 15.96 19.05
N PRO A 105 -2.94 16.17 20.16
CA PRO A 105 -1.49 16.06 20.30
C PRO A 105 -1.00 14.61 20.24
N ILE A 106 0.11 14.39 19.50
CA ILE A 106 0.68 13.07 19.29
C ILE A 106 1.25 12.54 20.61
N LYS A 107 0.74 11.40 21.06
CA LYS A 107 1.32 10.64 22.17
C LYS A 107 2.34 9.64 21.61
N PRO A 108 3.63 9.74 21.98
CA PRO A 108 4.69 8.92 21.35
C PRO A 108 4.40 7.42 21.34
N ALA A 109 3.94 6.86 22.45
CA ALA A 109 3.68 5.43 22.57
C ALA A 109 2.55 4.96 21.63
N GLU A 110 1.43 5.71 21.58
CA GLU A 110 0.30 5.39 20.69
C GLU A 110 0.70 5.52 19.22
N PHE A 111 1.47 6.56 18.89
CA PHE A 111 1.97 6.77 17.53
C PHE A 111 2.93 5.68 17.09
N LEU A 112 3.90 5.29 17.92
CA LEU A 112 4.82 4.20 17.60
C LEU A 112 4.10 2.86 17.45
N GLN A 113 3.04 2.63 18.22
CA GLN A 113 2.19 1.44 18.05
C GLN A 113 1.46 1.45 16.69
N ALA A 114 0.92 2.61 16.27
CA ALA A 114 0.31 2.77 14.94
C ALA A 114 1.32 2.55 13.82
N VAL A 115 2.55 3.08 13.97
CA VAL A 115 3.67 2.85 13.04
C VAL A 115 4.01 1.37 12.95
N ALA A 116 4.19 0.69 14.07
CA ALA A 116 4.51 -0.73 14.11
C ALA A 116 3.42 -1.59 13.45
N SER A 117 2.15 -1.26 13.71
CA SER A 117 0.99 -1.94 13.11
C SER A 117 0.94 -1.73 11.60
N SER A 118 1.13 -0.48 11.13
CA SER A 118 1.17 -0.16 9.69
C SER A 118 2.31 -0.89 8.99
N LEU A 119 3.51 -0.86 9.57
CA LEU A 119 4.70 -1.52 9.01
C LEU A 119 4.64 -3.05 9.09
N GLY A 120 3.97 -3.61 10.09
CA GLY A 120 3.74 -5.04 10.23
C GLY A 120 2.99 -5.62 9.01
N ASN A 121 2.02 -4.88 8.50
CA ASN A 121 1.27 -5.25 7.31
C ASN A 121 2.09 -5.06 6.02
N VAL A 122 2.89 -4.01 5.93
CA VAL A 122 3.75 -3.70 4.77
C VAL A 122 4.81 -4.77 4.52
N ARG A 123 5.41 -5.33 5.58
CA ARG A 123 6.48 -6.32 5.45
C ARG A 123 6.08 -7.61 4.76
N ARG A 124 4.83 -8.04 4.87
CA ARG A 124 4.33 -9.25 4.21
C ARG A 124 4.18 -9.05 2.70
N GLN A 125 4.07 -7.80 2.23
CA GLN A 125 3.74 -7.46 0.86
C GLN A 125 4.95 -7.06 0.00
N ARG A 126 6.05 -6.55 0.62
CA ARG A 126 7.20 -6.01 -0.11
C ARG A 126 8.48 -6.83 -0.05
N ARG A 127 8.38 -8.10 0.25
CA ARG A 127 9.55 -8.98 0.17
C ARG A 127 10.19 -8.98 -1.22
N TRP A 128 9.42 -8.58 -2.25
CA TRP A 128 9.82 -8.66 -3.65
C TRP A 128 9.45 -7.39 -4.42
N PRO A 129 10.36 -6.88 -5.30
CA PRO A 129 10.04 -5.75 -6.18
C PRO A 129 8.86 -6.11 -7.10
N ARG A 130 8.02 -5.13 -7.41
CA ARG A 130 6.90 -5.28 -8.34
C ARG A 130 7.31 -4.89 -9.76
N LYS A 131 6.82 -5.65 -10.72
CA LYS A 131 6.96 -5.38 -12.15
C LYS A 131 5.60 -5.00 -12.71
N GLN A 132 5.53 -3.90 -13.42
CA GLN A 132 4.33 -3.49 -14.15
C GLN A 132 4.08 -4.48 -15.29
N VAL A 133 2.80 -4.79 -15.53
CA VAL A 133 2.40 -5.67 -16.63
C VAL A 133 1.73 -4.81 -17.70
N THR A 134 2.44 -4.58 -18.80
CA THR A 134 1.94 -3.83 -19.96
C THR A 134 1.42 -4.80 -21.05
N GLY A 135 0.24 -5.36 -20.80
CA GLY A 135 -0.47 -6.21 -21.78
C GLY A 135 -0.08 -7.70 -21.78
N GLY A 136 -0.87 -8.51 -22.44
CA GLY A 136 -0.59 -9.95 -22.68
C GLY A 136 -0.84 -10.91 -21.51
N PHE A 137 -1.06 -10.40 -20.32
CA PHE A 137 -1.25 -11.21 -19.11
C PHE A 137 -2.75 -11.32 -18.79
N ARG A 138 -3.34 -12.45 -19.11
CA ARG A 138 -4.76 -12.71 -18.84
C ARG A 138 -4.89 -13.63 -17.65
N VAL A 139 -5.73 -13.25 -16.70
CA VAL A 139 -6.10 -14.08 -15.56
C VAL A 139 -7.60 -14.11 -15.38
N THR A 140 -8.10 -15.17 -14.77
CA THR A 140 -9.50 -15.25 -14.35
C THR A 140 -9.57 -15.42 -12.84
N VAL A 141 -10.57 -14.80 -12.26
CA VAL A 141 -10.91 -14.91 -10.83
C VAL A 141 -12.32 -15.47 -10.75
N GLY A 142 -12.47 -16.72 -10.29
CA GLY A 142 -13.78 -17.38 -10.27
C GLY A 142 -14.45 -17.48 -11.64
N GLY A 143 -13.67 -17.60 -12.72
CA GLY A 143 -14.17 -17.62 -14.10
C GLY A 143 -14.38 -16.23 -14.73
N ALA A 144 -14.37 -15.14 -13.96
CA ALA A 144 -14.47 -13.79 -14.49
C ALA A 144 -13.10 -13.24 -14.91
N PRO A 145 -12.99 -12.56 -16.07
CA PRO A 145 -11.73 -11.98 -16.51
C PRO A 145 -11.29 -10.87 -15.55
N ALA A 146 -10.00 -10.83 -15.25
CA ALA A 146 -9.36 -9.80 -14.44
C ALA A 146 -8.14 -9.22 -15.15
N ALA A 147 -7.91 -7.92 -14.95
CA ALA A 147 -6.70 -7.24 -15.42
C ALA A 147 -5.61 -7.33 -14.36
N VAL A 148 -4.42 -7.78 -14.77
CA VAL A 148 -3.22 -7.71 -13.91
C VAL A 148 -2.57 -6.37 -14.10
N MET A 149 -2.39 -5.63 -13.00
CA MET A 149 -1.76 -4.31 -13.01
C MET A 149 -0.26 -4.39 -12.76
N ASP A 150 0.13 -5.18 -11.78
CA ASP A 150 1.53 -5.48 -11.48
C ASP A 150 1.67 -6.81 -10.74
N VAL A 151 2.88 -7.34 -10.76
CA VAL A 151 3.23 -8.64 -10.17
C VAL A 151 4.52 -8.57 -9.36
N CYS A 152 4.66 -9.47 -8.40
CA CYS A 152 5.91 -9.77 -7.71
C CYS A 152 5.98 -11.26 -7.37
N TYR A 153 7.09 -11.75 -6.84
CA TYR A 153 7.24 -13.16 -6.46
C TYR A 153 6.22 -13.64 -5.42
N GLY A 154 5.73 -12.74 -4.57
CA GLY A 154 4.78 -13.06 -3.50
C GLY A 154 3.31 -12.82 -3.86
N GLY A 155 3.00 -12.30 -5.05
CA GLY A 155 1.62 -12.00 -5.42
C GLY A 155 1.46 -11.01 -6.56
N LEU A 156 0.26 -10.48 -6.71
CA LEU A 156 -0.12 -9.62 -7.82
C LEU A 156 -1.17 -8.59 -7.41
N ARG A 157 -1.29 -7.52 -8.21
CA ARG A 157 -2.38 -6.54 -8.13
C ARG A 157 -3.33 -6.74 -9.29
N LEU A 158 -4.60 -6.84 -8.99
CA LEU A 158 -5.68 -7.14 -9.92
C LEU A 158 -6.72 -6.05 -9.93
N GLN A 159 -7.31 -5.82 -11.10
CA GLN A 159 -8.57 -5.12 -11.25
C GLN A 159 -9.60 -6.14 -11.75
N VAL A 160 -10.65 -6.37 -10.96
CA VAL A 160 -11.68 -7.37 -11.23
C VAL A 160 -13.00 -6.66 -11.43
N ALA A 161 -13.64 -6.91 -12.57
CA ALA A 161 -14.97 -6.36 -12.87
C ALA A 161 -16.06 -7.14 -12.11
N ASN A 162 -17.08 -6.43 -11.62
CA ASN A 162 -18.33 -7.01 -11.10
C ASN A 162 -18.20 -7.97 -9.89
N LEU A 163 -17.18 -7.80 -9.04
CA LEU A 163 -17.10 -8.56 -7.78
C LEU A 163 -17.58 -7.67 -6.62
N ALA A 164 -18.79 -7.92 -6.14
CA ALA A 164 -19.35 -7.21 -4.99
C ALA A 164 -18.56 -7.51 -3.69
N ASN A 165 -18.01 -8.73 -3.55
CA ASN A 165 -17.19 -9.14 -2.41
C ASN A 165 -16.11 -10.10 -2.89
N LEU A 166 -14.85 -9.83 -2.51
CA LEU A 166 -13.76 -10.76 -2.72
C LEU A 166 -13.79 -11.85 -1.64
N PRO A 167 -13.72 -13.14 -2.02
CA PRO A 167 -13.55 -14.22 -1.06
C PRO A 167 -12.25 -14.06 -0.27
N SER A 168 -12.18 -14.61 0.94
CA SER A 168 -10.96 -14.60 1.77
C SER A 168 -9.80 -15.37 1.12
N ARG A 169 -10.10 -16.29 0.20
CA ARG A 169 -9.17 -17.01 -0.70
C ARG A 169 -9.85 -17.26 -2.03
N PHE A 170 -9.11 -17.20 -3.10
CA PHE A 170 -9.59 -17.55 -4.43
C PHE A 170 -8.45 -18.05 -5.33
N ALA A 171 -8.82 -18.83 -6.33
CA ALA A 171 -7.90 -19.29 -7.34
C ALA A 171 -7.82 -18.28 -8.49
N ILE A 172 -6.59 -18.04 -8.96
CA ILE A 172 -6.30 -17.30 -10.18
C ILE A 172 -5.78 -18.28 -11.20
N GLU A 173 -6.43 -18.33 -12.34
CA GLU A 173 -5.92 -19.07 -13.50
C GLU A 173 -5.18 -18.10 -14.42
N VAL A 174 -3.91 -18.41 -14.69
CA VAL A 174 -3.10 -17.69 -15.67
C VAL A 174 -3.31 -18.31 -17.03
N SER A 175 -4.15 -17.66 -17.85
CA SER A 175 -4.54 -18.15 -19.16
C SER A 175 -3.33 -18.35 -20.08
N GLY A 176 -3.32 -19.43 -20.85
CA GLY A 176 -2.27 -19.74 -21.82
C GLY A 176 -1.14 -20.62 -21.30
N ILE A 177 -0.98 -20.78 -19.99
CA ILE A 177 0.03 -21.66 -19.38
C ILE A 177 -0.55 -22.68 -18.38
N GLY A 178 -1.88 -22.65 -18.16
CA GLY A 178 -2.57 -23.57 -17.25
C GLY A 178 -2.10 -23.47 -15.79
N LEU A 179 -1.56 -22.33 -15.38
CA LEU A 179 -1.08 -22.15 -14.02
C LEU A 179 -2.22 -21.68 -13.12
N ASN A 180 -2.53 -22.46 -12.09
CA ASN A 180 -3.48 -22.10 -11.05
C ASN A 180 -2.73 -21.68 -9.79
N LEU A 181 -3.02 -20.47 -9.31
CA LEU A 181 -2.46 -19.90 -8.09
C LEU A 181 -3.56 -19.71 -7.06
N GLU A 182 -3.36 -20.24 -5.88
CA GLU A 182 -4.21 -19.91 -4.74
C GLU A 182 -3.69 -18.63 -4.08
N VAL A 183 -4.56 -17.63 -3.97
CA VAL A 183 -4.21 -16.33 -3.43
C VAL A 183 -5.22 -15.88 -2.36
N GLN A 184 -4.77 -15.00 -1.49
CA GLN A 184 -5.59 -14.34 -0.48
C GLN A 184 -5.52 -12.82 -0.68
N PRO A 185 -6.65 -12.10 -0.67
CA PRO A 185 -6.65 -10.64 -0.68
C PRO A 185 -5.94 -10.11 0.55
N VAL A 186 -5.10 -9.13 0.36
CA VAL A 186 -4.42 -8.42 1.46
C VAL A 186 -5.09 -7.08 1.70
N TRP A 187 -5.55 -6.45 0.63
CA TRP A 187 -6.33 -5.22 0.63
C TRP A 187 -7.20 -5.17 -0.63
N SER A 188 -8.28 -4.40 -0.58
CA SER A 188 -9.12 -4.10 -1.74
C SER A 188 -9.80 -2.75 -1.58
N TYR A 189 -10.11 -2.11 -2.70
CA TYR A 189 -10.93 -0.90 -2.74
C TYR A 189 -11.76 -0.85 -4.03
N PRO A 190 -12.95 -0.23 -4.01
CA PRO A 190 -13.75 0.00 -5.20
C PRO A 190 -13.10 1.07 -6.08
N ALA A 191 -12.99 0.84 -7.37
CA ALA A 191 -12.56 1.82 -8.35
C ALA A 191 -13.74 2.66 -8.85
N ALA A 192 -13.45 3.81 -9.47
CA ALA A 192 -14.48 4.74 -9.97
C ALA A 192 -15.38 4.14 -11.07
N ASP A 193 -14.93 3.13 -11.78
CA ASP A 193 -15.64 2.41 -12.85
C ASP A 193 -16.52 1.26 -12.33
N GLY A 194 -16.64 1.11 -10.99
CA GLY A 194 -17.40 0.04 -10.36
C GLY A 194 -16.65 -1.30 -10.28
N SER A 195 -15.42 -1.37 -10.76
CA SER A 195 -14.54 -2.53 -10.55
C SER A 195 -13.94 -2.53 -9.13
N VAL A 196 -13.37 -3.66 -8.73
CA VAL A 196 -12.61 -3.77 -7.47
C VAL A 196 -11.14 -3.94 -7.81
N VAL A 197 -10.29 -3.08 -7.26
CA VAL A 197 -8.84 -3.26 -7.30
C VAL A 197 -8.42 -3.94 -6.01
N CYS A 198 -7.63 -5.00 -6.12
CA CYS A 198 -7.10 -5.72 -4.97
C CYS A 198 -5.63 -6.10 -5.12
N GLY A 199 -4.92 -6.08 -4.02
CA GLY A 199 -3.63 -6.75 -3.88
C GLY A 199 -3.85 -8.14 -3.30
N ALA A 200 -3.36 -9.16 -3.98
CA ALA A 200 -3.46 -10.55 -3.57
C ALA A 200 -2.07 -11.16 -3.37
N ALA A 201 -1.87 -11.83 -2.22
CA ALA A 201 -0.67 -12.58 -1.92
C ALA A 201 -0.86 -14.06 -2.22
N LEU A 202 0.21 -14.77 -2.60
CA LEU A 202 0.17 -16.22 -2.71
C LEU A 202 -0.19 -16.84 -1.37
N ALA A 203 -1.17 -17.74 -1.35
CA ALA A 203 -1.61 -18.42 -0.13
C ALA A 203 -0.51 -19.34 0.44
N ALA A 204 0.38 -19.86 -0.43
CA ALA A 204 1.52 -20.68 -0.05
C ALA A 204 2.73 -20.39 -0.96
N GLU A 205 3.89 -20.09 -0.34
CA GLU A 205 5.12 -19.69 -1.07
C GLU A 205 5.95 -20.87 -1.58
N ASN A 206 5.81 -22.06 -1.02
CA ASN A 206 6.69 -23.21 -1.28
C ASN A 206 6.08 -24.28 -2.21
N THR A 207 5.01 -23.96 -2.93
CA THR A 207 4.36 -24.86 -3.88
C THR A 207 5.06 -24.89 -5.24
N ALA A 208 4.78 -25.93 -6.04
CA ALA A 208 5.22 -25.98 -7.42
C ALA A 208 4.67 -24.81 -8.23
N ALA A 209 3.39 -24.45 -8.02
CA ALA A 209 2.76 -23.30 -8.65
C ALA A 209 3.45 -21.97 -8.31
N ALA A 210 3.86 -21.77 -7.04
CA ALA A 210 4.60 -20.59 -6.61
C ALA A 210 6.00 -20.51 -7.26
N ARG A 211 6.68 -21.64 -7.46
CA ARG A 211 7.96 -21.68 -8.19
C ARG A 211 7.79 -21.32 -9.66
N THR A 212 6.79 -21.89 -10.32
CA THR A 212 6.44 -21.55 -11.71
C THR A 212 6.07 -20.07 -11.84
N TRP A 213 5.31 -19.53 -10.88
CA TRP A 213 4.97 -18.11 -10.83
C TRP A 213 6.22 -17.21 -10.79
N ARG A 214 7.20 -17.54 -9.94
CA ARG A 214 8.46 -16.76 -9.86
C ARG A 214 9.22 -16.76 -11.18
N THR A 215 9.27 -17.91 -11.87
CA THR A 215 9.89 -18.00 -13.19
C THR A 215 9.18 -17.12 -14.23
N ILE A 216 7.86 -16.99 -14.13
CA ILE A 216 7.08 -16.08 -15.00
C ILE A 216 7.43 -14.63 -14.68
N VAL A 217 7.42 -14.27 -13.40
CA VAL A 217 7.77 -12.89 -12.95
C VAL A 217 9.19 -12.52 -13.38
N ASP A 218 10.14 -13.46 -13.38
CA ASP A 218 11.51 -13.21 -13.87
C ASP A 218 11.57 -12.89 -15.36
N ARG A 219 10.73 -13.54 -16.16
CA ARG A 219 10.66 -13.35 -17.62
C ARG A 219 9.91 -12.08 -18.06
N LEU A 220 9.13 -11.47 -17.18
CA LEU A 220 8.55 -10.18 -17.46
C LEU A 220 9.64 -9.12 -17.44
N ASN A 221 9.90 -8.50 -18.59
CA ASN A 221 10.83 -7.38 -18.70
C ASN A 221 10.32 -6.22 -17.83
N ALA A 222 11.27 -5.60 -17.12
CA ALA A 222 10.98 -4.42 -16.29
C ALA A 222 10.69 -3.22 -17.18
#